data_a315ba928a4a703e3281c237a5bdf905
#
_entry.id   a315ba928a4a703e3281c237a5bdf905
#
_cell.length_a   1.000
_cell.length_b   1.000
_cell.length_c   1.000
_cell.angle_alpha   90.00
_cell.angle_beta   90.00
_cell.angle_gamma   90.00
#
_symmetry.space_group_name_H-M   'P 1'
#
loop_
_entity.id
_entity.type
_entity.pdbx_description
1 polymer ?
#
loop_
_entity_poly.entity_id
_entity_poly.type
_entity_poly.pdbx_seq_one_letter_code
_entity_poly.pdbx_strand_id
1 'polypeptide(L)'
;MGERLKILLVEDNLLNQRVVTFSLKKYDHEVTIANNGLEAVEKFGENKFDVILMDIMMPVMDGLEATVKIREAEKKYGIEKRTPIIALTANTMDNDKEKCMSYGMDEFLAKPFDIEKLNVIFKELEIPC
;
A
#
# COMPACT_ATOMS: atom_id res chain seq x y z
N MET A 1 -4.54 21.39 -7.99
CA MET A 1 -3.39 20.59 -7.59
C MET A 1 -3.73 19.70 -6.42
N GLY A 2 -3.27 18.48 -6.46
CA GLY A 2 -3.45 17.56 -5.37
C GLY A 2 -2.46 17.80 -4.23
N GLU A 3 -2.71 17.17 -3.11
CA GLU A 3 -1.80 17.22 -1.98
C GLU A 3 -0.64 16.24 -2.19
N ARG A 4 0.50 16.57 -1.60
CA ARG A 4 1.64 15.68 -1.58
C ARG A 4 1.40 14.60 -0.52
N LEU A 5 1.37 13.35 -0.95
CA LEU A 5 1.14 12.22 -0.05
C LEU A 5 2.45 11.60 0.42
N LYS A 6 2.42 11.06 1.63
CA LYS A 6 3.49 10.20 2.12
C LYS A 6 3.04 8.77 1.89
N ILE A 7 3.72 8.09 0.99
CA ILE A 7 3.34 6.75 0.54
C ILE A 7 4.37 5.72 0.97
N LEU A 8 3.92 4.65 1.61
CA LEU A 8 4.77 3.50 1.88
C LEU A 8 4.55 2.50 0.76
N LEU A 9 5.59 2.22 0.00
CA LEU A 9 5.57 1.23 -1.07
C LEU A 9 6.25 -0.04 -0.59
N VAL A 10 5.50 -1.11 -0.49
CA VAL A 10 6.02 -2.41 -0.05
C VAL A 10 6.10 -3.34 -1.25
N GLU A 11 7.31 -3.59 -1.71
CA GLU A 11 7.58 -4.34 -2.93
C GLU A 11 8.99 -4.91 -2.85
N ASP A 12 9.14 -6.20 -3.10
CA ASP A 12 10.45 -6.86 -3.01
C ASP A 12 11.28 -6.79 -4.30
N ASN A 13 10.63 -6.54 -5.44
CA ASN A 13 11.31 -6.48 -6.73
C ASN A 13 11.83 -5.07 -7.01
N LEU A 14 13.14 -4.97 -7.21
CA LEU A 14 13.79 -3.68 -7.40
C LEU A 14 13.29 -2.92 -8.62
N LEU A 15 13.03 -3.63 -9.73
CA LEU A 15 12.51 -3.00 -10.94
C LEU A 15 11.12 -2.43 -10.70
N ASN A 16 10.26 -3.19 -10.05
CA ASN A 16 8.91 -2.72 -9.73
C ASN A 16 8.96 -1.52 -8.79
N GLN A 17 9.86 -1.53 -7.81
CA GLN A 17 10.06 -0.39 -6.92
C GLN A 17 10.35 0.87 -7.72
N ARG A 18 11.26 0.77 -8.70
CA ARG A 18 11.66 1.92 -9.53
C ARG A 18 10.51 2.43 -10.39
N VAL A 19 9.76 1.52 -11.02
CA VAL A 19 8.64 1.89 -11.89
C VAL A 19 7.57 2.64 -11.09
N VAL A 20 7.17 2.09 -9.95
CA VAL A 20 6.13 2.70 -9.13
C VAL A 20 6.61 4.03 -8.54
N THR A 21 7.82 4.06 -8.01
CA THR A 21 8.39 5.27 -7.42
C THR A 21 8.48 6.39 -8.45
N PHE A 22 8.93 6.08 -9.66
CA PHE A 22 9.03 7.07 -10.74
C PHE A 22 7.66 7.69 -11.03
N SER A 23 6.63 6.86 -11.15
CA SER A 23 5.28 7.33 -11.41
C SER A 23 4.73 8.21 -10.30
N LEU A 24 4.97 7.81 -9.05
CA LEU A 24 4.47 8.56 -7.89
C LEU A 24 5.20 9.90 -7.73
N LYS A 25 6.49 9.95 -8.02
CA LYS A 25 7.26 11.18 -7.93
C LYS A 25 6.84 12.21 -8.96
N LYS A 26 6.29 11.79 -10.10
CA LYS A 26 5.74 12.71 -11.09
C LYS A 26 4.59 13.53 -10.52
N TYR A 27 3.90 12.99 -9.53
CA TYR A 27 2.81 13.68 -8.84
C TYR A 27 3.29 14.32 -7.53
N ASP A 28 4.60 14.40 -7.37
CA ASP A 28 5.26 15.05 -6.22
C ASP A 28 5.01 14.37 -4.87
N HIS A 29 4.70 13.08 -4.90
CA HIS A 29 4.52 12.31 -3.66
C HIS A 29 5.86 11.89 -3.07
N GLU A 30 5.90 11.77 -1.74
CA GLU A 30 7.06 11.25 -1.03
C GLU A 30 6.89 9.73 -0.89
N VAL A 31 7.89 8.97 -1.31
CA VAL A 31 7.83 7.51 -1.30
C VAL A 31 8.88 6.93 -0.37
N THR A 32 8.44 6.09 0.55
CA THR A 32 9.32 5.31 1.41
C THR A 32 9.18 3.85 0.97
N ILE A 33 10.28 3.15 0.79
CA ILE A 33 10.27 1.77 0.30
C ILE A 33 10.51 0.77 1.43
N ALA A 34 9.69 -0.26 1.49
CA ALA A 34 9.93 -1.45 2.31
C ALA A 34 10.09 -2.64 1.37
N ASN A 35 11.08 -3.48 1.63
CA ASN A 35 11.41 -4.59 0.74
C ASN A 35 10.61 -5.87 1.03
N ASN A 36 9.92 -5.92 2.15
CA ASN A 36 9.06 -7.04 2.52
C ASN A 36 8.06 -6.58 3.59
N GLY A 37 7.17 -7.51 3.97
CA GLY A 37 6.13 -7.19 4.95
C GLY A 37 6.67 -6.83 6.33
N LEU A 38 7.76 -7.45 6.74
CA LEU A 38 8.35 -7.15 8.05
C LEU A 38 8.86 -5.71 8.10
N GLU A 39 9.59 -5.28 7.05
CA GLU A 39 10.03 -3.89 6.95
C GLU A 39 8.85 -2.92 6.92
N ALA A 40 7.77 -3.31 6.25
CA ALA A 40 6.57 -2.47 6.21
C ALA A 40 6.00 -2.23 7.60
N VAL A 41 5.90 -3.28 8.40
CA VAL A 41 5.38 -3.17 9.77
C VAL A 41 6.29 -2.28 10.62
N GLU A 42 7.59 -2.45 10.49
CA GLU A 42 8.57 -1.65 11.21
C GLU A 42 8.47 -0.17 10.83
N LYS A 43 8.41 0.13 9.54
CA LYS A 43 8.33 1.51 9.06
C LYS A 43 7.00 2.16 9.42
N PHE A 44 5.93 1.40 9.41
CA PHE A 44 4.63 1.90 9.84
C PHE A 44 4.66 2.34 11.31
N GLY A 45 5.37 1.61 12.15
CA GLY A 45 5.51 1.96 13.56
C GLY A 45 6.33 3.20 13.83
N GLU A 46 7.18 3.60 12.88
CA GLU A 46 8.08 4.75 13.04
C GLU A 46 7.56 6.04 12.40
N ASN A 47 6.66 5.93 11.42
CA ASN A 47 6.23 7.05 10.60
C ASN A 47 4.73 7.02 10.34
N LYS A 48 4.19 8.19 9.98
CA LYS A 48 2.81 8.27 9.48
C LYS A 48 2.82 8.24 7.96
N PHE A 49 1.96 7.44 7.39
CA PHE A 49 1.76 7.37 5.94
C PHE A 49 0.31 7.70 5.60
N ASP A 50 0.12 8.34 4.45
CA ASP A 50 -1.23 8.66 3.97
C ASP A 50 -1.87 7.45 3.28
N VAL A 51 -1.04 6.58 2.71
CA VAL A 51 -1.50 5.38 2.04
C VAL A 51 -0.34 4.38 1.95
N ILE A 52 -0.68 3.10 1.95
CA ILE A 52 0.28 2.01 1.78
C ILE A 52 -0.06 1.25 0.52
N LEU A 53 0.93 1.10 -0.36
CA LEU A 53 0.81 0.23 -1.54
C LEU A 53 1.54 -1.06 -1.19
N MET A 54 0.80 -2.17 -1.10
CA MET A 54 1.31 -3.41 -0.54
C MET A 54 1.27 -4.56 -1.54
N ASP A 55 2.43 -5.03 -1.98
CA ASP A 55 2.51 -6.26 -2.76
C ASP A 55 2.10 -7.42 -1.87
N ILE A 56 1.34 -8.36 -2.41
CA ILE A 56 0.87 -9.50 -1.64
C ILE A 56 1.94 -10.60 -1.54
N MET A 57 2.59 -10.89 -2.67
CA MET A 57 3.55 -11.99 -2.76
C MET A 57 4.98 -11.53 -2.50
N MET A 58 5.47 -11.73 -1.29
CA MET A 58 6.83 -11.33 -0.89
C MET A 58 7.44 -12.36 0.05
N PRO A 59 8.78 -12.49 0.06
CA PRO A 59 9.44 -13.36 1.04
C PRO A 59 9.42 -12.75 2.45
N VAL A 60 9.79 -13.53 3.42
CA VAL A 60 9.88 -13.17 4.85
C VAL A 60 8.50 -12.99 5.47
N MET A 61 7.76 -11.99 5.02
CA MET A 61 6.38 -11.75 5.47
C MET A 61 5.62 -11.19 4.28
N ASP A 62 4.55 -11.88 3.87
CA ASP A 62 3.75 -11.43 2.73
C ASP A 62 2.85 -10.24 3.08
N GLY A 63 2.21 -9.66 2.06
CA GLY A 63 1.39 -8.47 2.24
C GLY A 63 0.14 -8.69 3.08
N LEU A 64 -0.42 -9.90 3.07
CA LEU A 64 -1.61 -10.19 3.87
C LEU A 64 -1.27 -10.21 5.36
N GLU A 65 -0.19 -10.91 5.71
CA GLU A 65 0.26 -10.96 7.09
C GLU A 65 0.68 -9.57 7.59
N ALA A 66 1.39 -8.81 6.76
CA ALA A 66 1.79 -7.45 7.11
C ALA A 66 0.57 -6.57 7.37
N THR A 67 -0.48 -6.71 6.56
CA THR A 67 -1.71 -5.95 6.73
C THR A 67 -2.34 -6.23 8.10
N VAL A 68 -2.43 -7.52 8.48
CA VAL A 68 -2.97 -7.89 9.78
C VAL A 68 -2.18 -7.20 10.91
N LYS A 69 -0.86 -7.24 10.81
CA LYS A 69 -0.02 -6.63 11.85
C LYS A 69 -0.13 -5.12 11.88
N ILE A 70 -0.29 -4.47 10.74
CA ILE A 70 -0.51 -3.03 10.67
C ILE A 70 -1.85 -2.67 11.33
N ARG A 71 -2.91 -3.44 11.06
CA ARG A 71 -4.22 -3.21 11.68
C ARG A 71 -4.16 -3.41 13.18
N GLU A 72 -3.41 -4.41 13.65
CA GLU A 72 -3.19 -4.62 15.07
C GLU A 72 -2.46 -3.43 15.70
N ALA A 73 -1.46 -2.89 15.01
CA ALA A 73 -0.72 -1.72 15.48
C ALA A 73 -1.60 -0.48 15.58
N GLU A 74 -2.46 -0.26 14.57
CA GLU A 74 -3.41 0.85 14.61
C GLU A 74 -4.30 0.77 15.84
N LYS A 75 -4.80 -0.40 16.15
CA LYS A 75 -5.64 -0.64 17.31
C LYS A 75 -4.88 -0.43 18.60
N LYS A 76 -3.66 -0.97 18.68
CA LYS A 76 -2.81 -0.87 19.86
C LYS A 76 -2.47 0.57 20.21
N TYR A 77 -2.17 1.39 19.21
CA TYR A 77 -1.78 2.79 19.40
C TYR A 77 -2.96 3.76 19.39
N GLY A 78 -4.19 3.25 19.28
CA GLY A 78 -5.38 4.09 19.31
C GLY A 78 -5.50 5.03 18.13
N ILE A 79 -5.04 4.61 16.95
CA ILE A 79 -5.13 5.42 15.75
C ILE A 79 -6.57 5.44 15.27
N GLU A 80 -7.20 6.61 15.30
CA GLU A 80 -8.60 6.77 14.92
C GLU A 80 -8.82 6.65 13.43
N LYS A 81 -7.94 7.26 12.64
CA LYS A 81 -8.05 7.23 11.19
C LYS A 81 -7.19 6.11 10.64
N ARG A 82 -7.84 5.10 10.13
CA ARG A 82 -7.22 3.94 9.53
C ARG A 82 -6.43 4.34 8.29
N THR A 83 -5.20 3.83 8.15
CA THR A 83 -4.37 4.09 6.98
C THR A 83 -4.87 3.23 5.82
N PRO A 84 -5.22 3.83 4.68
CA PRO A 84 -5.62 3.04 3.51
C PRO A 84 -4.49 2.13 3.04
N ILE A 85 -4.82 0.86 2.78
CA ILE A 85 -3.87 -0.12 2.25
C ILE A 85 -4.43 -0.64 0.94
N ILE A 86 -3.66 -0.44 -0.13
CA ILE A 86 -4.03 -0.87 -1.48
C ILE A 86 -3.13 -2.03 -1.85
N ALA A 87 -3.74 -3.18 -2.12
CA ALA A 87 -2.99 -4.37 -2.53
C ALA A 87 -2.49 -4.24 -3.97
N LEU A 88 -1.25 -4.62 -4.21
CA LEU A 88 -0.70 -4.75 -5.56
C LEU A 88 -0.63 -6.24 -5.86
N THR A 89 -1.32 -6.69 -6.90
CA THR A 89 -1.40 -8.11 -7.19
C THR A 89 -1.39 -8.40 -8.69
N ALA A 90 -0.68 -9.48 -9.05
CA ALA A 90 -0.69 -9.98 -10.44
C ALA A 90 -1.96 -10.77 -10.72
N ASN A 91 -2.65 -11.21 -9.68
CA ASN A 91 -3.86 -11.99 -9.81
C ASN A 91 -5.09 -11.10 -9.70
N THR A 92 -5.94 -11.15 -10.74
CA THR A 92 -7.11 -10.27 -10.85
C THR A 92 -8.43 -10.98 -10.62
N MET A 93 -8.40 -12.19 -10.10
CA MET A 93 -9.63 -12.94 -9.85
C MET A 93 -10.39 -12.37 -8.66
N ASP A 94 -11.71 -12.39 -8.74
CA ASP A 94 -12.59 -11.84 -7.72
C ASP A 94 -12.30 -12.39 -6.32
N ASN A 95 -11.94 -13.67 -6.24
CA ASN A 95 -11.62 -14.32 -4.97
C ASN A 95 -10.46 -13.64 -4.24
N ASP A 96 -9.49 -13.13 -5.01
CA ASP A 96 -8.32 -12.49 -4.41
C ASP A 96 -8.67 -11.14 -3.82
N LYS A 97 -9.58 -10.41 -4.44
CA LYS A 97 -10.05 -9.15 -3.87
C LYS A 97 -10.75 -9.38 -2.54
N GLU A 98 -11.66 -10.37 -2.50
CA GLU A 98 -12.36 -10.70 -1.27
C GLU A 98 -11.39 -11.13 -0.17
N LYS A 99 -10.41 -11.94 -0.53
CA LYS A 99 -9.37 -12.37 0.41
C LYS A 99 -8.60 -11.18 0.97
N CYS A 100 -8.15 -10.26 0.10
CA CYS A 100 -7.44 -9.07 0.53
C CYS A 100 -8.27 -8.23 1.50
N MET A 101 -9.54 -8.03 1.18
CA MET A 101 -10.43 -7.26 2.04
C MET A 101 -10.63 -7.94 3.40
N SER A 102 -10.70 -9.26 3.42
CA SER A 102 -10.88 -10.01 4.67
C SER A 102 -9.67 -9.89 5.61
N TYR A 103 -8.48 -9.58 5.07
CA TYR A 103 -7.28 -9.35 5.88
C TYR A 103 -7.14 -7.90 6.33
N GLY A 104 -7.99 -7.01 5.85
CA GLY A 104 -8.01 -5.62 6.28
C GLY A 104 -7.51 -4.61 5.26
N MET A 105 -7.35 -5.01 4.00
CA MET A 105 -7.01 -4.08 2.92
C MET A 105 -8.24 -3.30 2.48
N ASP A 106 -8.02 -2.15 1.86
CA ASP A 106 -9.11 -1.25 1.48
C ASP A 106 -9.45 -1.30 0.00
N GLU A 107 -8.50 -1.65 -0.84
CA GLU A 107 -8.71 -1.75 -2.28
C GLU A 107 -7.58 -2.57 -2.89
N PHE A 108 -7.68 -2.90 -4.18
CA PHE A 108 -6.58 -3.57 -4.85
C PHE A 108 -6.34 -3.00 -6.24
N LEU A 109 -5.11 -3.13 -6.69
CA LEU A 109 -4.67 -2.65 -8.00
C LEU A 109 -3.95 -3.79 -8.69
N ALA A 110 -4.44 -4.18 -9.88
CA ALA A 110 -3.82 -5.25 -10.65
C ALA A 110 -2.50 -4.78 -11.26
N LYS A 111 -1.53 -5.67 -11.29
CA LYS A 111 -0.30 -5.42 -12.04
C LYS A 111 -0.55 -5.65 -13.54
N PRO A 112 0.12 -4.92 -14.43
CA PRO A 112 1.18 -3.96 -14.15
C PRO A 112 0.65 -2.65 -13.58
N PHE A 113 1.50 -1.95 -12.84
CA PHE A 113 1.14 -0.71 -12.17
C PHE A 113 0.69 0.36 -13.16
N ASP A 114 -0.43 1.02 -12.86
CA ASP A 114 -0.98 2.08 -13.69
C ASP A 114 -1.39 3.23 -12.79
N ILE A 115 -0.70 4.36 -12.92
CA ILE A 115 -0.91 5.53 -12.06
C ILE A 115 -2.33 6.12 -12.23
N GLU A 116 -2.90 6.03 -13.43
CA GLU A 116 -4.25 6.54 -13.66
C GLU A 116 -5.29 5.75 -12.87
N LYS A 117 -5.13 4.44 -12.84
CA LYS A 117 -6.01 3.57 -12.06
C LYS A 117 -5.84 3.82 -10.57
N LEU A 118 -4.60 4.06 -10.14
CA LEU A 118 -4.32 4.39 -8.74
C LEU A 118 -5.00 5.70 -8.35
N ASN A 119 -4.95 6.71 -9.22
CA ASN A 119 -5.61 7.99 -8.94
C ASN A 119 -7.12 7.84 -8.80
N VAL A 120 -7.74 6.95 -9.57
CA VAL A 120 -9.16 6.64 -9.41
C VAL A 120 -9.43 6.03 -8.03
N ILE A 121 -8.58 5.11 -7.61
CA ILE A 121 -8.70 4.48 -6.29
C ILE A 121 -8.54 5.52 -5.17
N PHE A 122 -7.60 6.46 -5.32
CA PHE A 122 -7.42 7.53 -4.35
C PHE A 122 -8.70 8.33 -4.18
N LYS A 123 -9.39 8.63 -5.29
CA LYS A 123 -10.67 9.35 -5.23
C LYS A 123 -11.75 8.53 -4.54
N GLU A 124 -11.83 7.25 -4.85
CA GLU A 124 -12.81 6.35 -4.23
C GLU A 124 -12.61 6.23 -2.73
N LEU A 125 -11.37 6.23 -2.28
CA LEU A 125 -11.03 6.14 -0.86
C LEU A 125 -10.98 7.50 -0.18
N GLU A 126 -11.28 8.56 -0.92
CA GLU A 126 -11.27 9.94 -0.41
C GLU A 126 -9.89 10.37 0.11
N ILE A 127 -8.83 9.89 -0.55
CA ILE A 127 -7.47 10.28 -0.23
C ILE A 127 -7.16 11.56 -1.01
N PRO A 128 -6.84 12.66 -0.33
CA PRO A 128 -6.59 13.93 -1.03
C PRO A 128 -5.26 13.86 -1.80
N CYS A 129 -5.31 14.03 -3.11
CA CYS A 129 -4.10 14.00 -3.92
C CYS A 129 -4.19 14.87 -5.17
#